data_edb948283688c24ddf65b1828d3a53ec
#
_entry.id   edb948283688c24ddf65b1828d3a53ec
#
_cell.length_a   1.000
_cell.length_b   1.000
_cell.length_c   1.000
_cell.angle_alpha   90.00
_cell.angle_beta   90.00
_cell.angle_gamma   90.00
#
_symmetry.space_group_name_H-M   'P 1'
#
loop_
_entity.id
_entity.type
_entity.pdbx_description
1 polymer ?
#
loop_
_entity_poly.entity_id
_entity_poly.type
_entity_poly.pdbx_seq_one_letter_code
_entity_poly.pdbx_strand_id
1 'polypeptide(L)'
;LEADLEQIKSRWNEILDEILRQDRILWLTFFDARLASFSDGVLTLDFLDPGKFASEHDFSYMRNPERLEKVRLIAQNILGFPLNIRINSTM
;
A
#
# COMPACT_ATOMS: atom_id res chain seq x y z
N LEU A 1 -3.35 13.74 18.98
CA LEU A 1 -2.27 12.79 18.76
C LEU A 1 -2.19 12.42 17.31
N GLU A 2 -1.00 12.51 16.78
CA GLU A 2 -0.79 12.19 15.38
C GLU A 2 -0.54 10.71 15.19
N ALA A 3 -1.10 10.18 14.11
CA ALA A 3 -0.79 8.83 13.70
C ALA A 3 0.66 8.79 13.20
N ASP A 4 1.35 7.73 13.51
CA ASP A 4 2.70 7.55 13.05
C ASP A 4 2.86 6.21 12.32
N LEU A 5 4.04 5.99 11.78
CA LEU A 5 4.31 4.80 11.00
C LEU A 5 4.12 3.51 11.81
N GLU A 6 4.50 3.52 13.08
CA GLU A 6 4.35 2.34 13.93
C GLU A 6 2.90 1.97 14.11
N GLN A 7 2.03 2.95 14.25
CA GLN A 7 0.62 2.73 14.38
C GLN A 7 0.06 2.07 13.13
N ILE A 8 0.49 2.53 11.97
CA ILE A 8 0.06 1.95 10.71
C ILE A 8 0.60 0.53 10.56
N LYS A 9 1.87 0.32 10.92
CA LYS A 9 2.48 -1.00 10.86
C LYS A 9 1.73 -2.02 11.71
N SER A 10 1.27 -1.60 12.87
CA SER A 10 0.57 -2.50 13.78
C SER A 10 -0.75 -3.01 13.20
N ARG A 11 -1.31 -2.30 12.23
CA ARG A 11 -2.57 -2.67 11.61
C ARG A 11 -2.43 -3.04 10.13
N TRP A 12 -1.21 -3.09 9.63
CA TRP A 12 -0.99 -3.36 8.21
C TRP A 12 -1.52 -4.72 7.79
N ASN A 13 -1.41 -5.72 8.66
CA ASN A 13 -1.94 -7.04 8.35
C ASN A 13 -3.45 -7.04 8.19
N GLU A 14 -4.14 -6.23 8.99
CA GLU A 14 -5.59 -6.08 8.82
C GLU A 14 -5.93 -5.49 7.46
N ILE A 15 -5.14 -4.51 7.04
CA ILE A 15 -5.33 -3.87 5.75
C ILE A 15 -5.11 -4.89 4.63
N LEU A 16 -4.04 -5.67 4.72
CA LEU A 16 -3.76 -6.69 3.73
C LEU A 16 -4.84 -7.75 3.67
N ASP A 17 -5.34 -8.17 4.83
CA ASP A 17 -6.41 -9.16 4.87
C ASP A 17 -7.68 -8.65 4.20
N GLU A 18 -7.99 -7.39 4.39
CA GLU A 18 -9.17 -6.81 3.75
C GLU A 18 -8.97 -6.68 2.23
N ILE A 19 -7.76 -6.33 1.80
CA ILE A 19 -7.45 -6.28 0.38
C ILE A 19 -7.64 -7.67 -0.24
N LEU A 20 -7.14 -8.70 0.42
CA LEU A 20 -7.28 -10.07 -0.07
C LEU A 20 -8.74 -10.47 -0.18
N ARG A 21 -9.55 -10.06 0.77
CA ARG A 21 -10.97 -10.39 0.77
C ARG A 21 -11.70 -9.74 -0.40
N GLN A 22 -11.31 -8.53 -0.76
CA GLN A 22 -11.99 -7.78 -1.82
C GLN A 22 -11.41 -8.03 -3.20
N ASP A 23 -10.09 -8.18 -3.29
CA ASP A 23 -9.43 -8.26 -4.59
C ASP A 23 -8.11 -9.00 -4.44
N ARG A 24 -8.13 -10.27 -4.79
CA ARG A 24 -6.96 -11.13 -4.64
C ARG A 24 -5.77 -10.67 -5.50
N ILE A 25 -6.05 -10.18 -6.68
CA ILE A 25 -4.98 -9.72 -7.58
C ILE A 25 -4.32 -8.48 -7.01
N LEU A 26 -5.12 -7.60 -6.44
CA LEU A 26 -4.59 -6.42 -5.76
C LEU A 26 -3.73 -6.82 -4.57
N TRP A 27 -4.18 -7.82 -3.81
CA TRP A 27 -3.40 -8.34 -2.68
C TRP A 27 -2.05 -8.88 -3.14
N LEU A 28 -2.03 -9.64 -4.24
CA LEU A 28 -0.78 -10.18 -4.78
C LEU A 28 0.21 -9.09 -5.15
N THR A 29 -0.30 -7.93 -5.52
CA THR A 29 0.55 -6.79 -5.86
C THR A 29 1.13 -6.14 -4.61
N PHE A 30 0.38 -6.08 -3.52
CA PHE A 30 0.78 -5.29 -2.35
C PHE A 30 1.21 -6.09 -1.13
N PHE A 31 1.10 -7.42 -1.15
CA PHE A 31 1.32 -8.20 0.07
C PHE A 31 2.76 -8.08 0.62
N ASP A 32 3.74 -7.83 -0.24
CA ASP A 32 5.13 -7.71 0.18
C ASP A 32 5.60 -6.26 0.27
N ALA A 33 4.67 -5.33 0.27
CA ALA A 33 5.03 -3.93 0.41
C ALA A 33 5.54 -3.65 1.83
N ARG A 34 6.58 -2.84 1.91
CA ARG A 34 7.11 -2.36 3.19
C ARG A 34 6.66 -0.93 3.39
N LEU A 35 6.35 -0.61 4.63
CA LEU A 35 6.01 0.76 4.98
C LEU A 35 7.30 1.52 5.23
N ALA A 36 7.65 2.37 4.30
CA ALA A 36 8.91 3.10 4.36
C ALA A 36 8.81 4.33 5.24
N SER A 37 7.72 5.08 5.11
CA SER A 37 7.54 6.29 5.91
C SER A 37 6.09 6.74 5.89
N PHE A 38 5.74 7.54 6.86
CA PHE A 38 4.45 8.21 6.89
C PHE A 38 4.66 9.63 7.38
N SER A 39 4.46 10.60 6.51
CA SER A 39 4.59 12.00 6.87
C SER A 39 3.65 12.84 6.03
N ASP A 40 3.13 13.91 6.63
CA ASP A 40 2.21 14.83 5.97
C ASP A 40 1.01 14.11 5.36
N GLY A 41 0.55 13.05 6.03
CA GLY A 41 -0.60 12.28 5.55
C GLY A 41 -0.29 11.38 4.37
N VAL A 42 0.97 11.17 4.04
CA VAL A 42 1.38 10.31 2.92
C VAL A 42 2.12 9.09 3.43
N LEU A 43 1.56 7.93 3.14
CA LEU A 43 2.20 6.66 3.44
C LEU A 43 3.00 6.22 2.20
N THR A 44 4.31 6.08 2.38
CA THR A 44 5.19 5.65 1.31
C THR A 44 5.43 4.15 1.44
N LEU A 45 5.16 3.42 0.37
CA LEU A 45 5.39 1.99 0.31
C LEU A 45 6.60 1.69 -0.55
N ASP A 46 7.38 0.73 -0.10
CA ASP A 46 8.58 0.28 -0.79
C ASP A 46 8.46 -1.22 -1.02
N PHE A 47 9.08 -1.72 -2.06
CA PHE A 47 9.01 -3.13 -2.39
C PHE A 47 10.40 -3.74 -2.33
N LEU A 48 10.49 -4.87 -1.62
CA LEU A 48 11.76 -5.53 -1.38
C LEU A 48 12.31 -6.27 -2.59
N ASP A 49 11.43 -6.70 -3.47
CA ASP A 49 11.81 -7.51 -4.60
C ASP A 49 11.61 -6.73 -5.90
N PRO A 50 12.63 -6.03 -6.36
CA PRO A 50 12.49 -5.29 -7.62
C PRO A 50 12.26 -6.21 -8.82
N GLY A 51 12.68 -7.47 -8.72
CA GLY A 51 12.42 -8.43 -9.79
C GLY A 51 10.96 -8.74 -9.98
N LYS A 52 10.16 -8.53 -8.95
CA LYS A 52 8.72 -8.73 -9.03
C LYS A 52 8.09 -7.81 -10.08
N PHE A 53 8.67 -6.65 -10.28
CA PHE A 53 8.16 -5.66 -11.20
C PHE A 53 9.04 -5.50 -12.43
N ALA A 54 9.78 -6.54 -12.77
CA ALA A 54 10.61 -6.53 -13.96
C ALA A 54 9.76 -6.50 -15.23
N SER A 55 8.53 -6.99 -15.15
CA SER A 55 7.63 -6.94 -16.28
C SER A 55 6.90 -5.60 -16.31
N GLU A 56 6.71 -5.06 -17.49
CA GLU A 56 6.00 -3.80 -17.66
C GLU A 56 4.58 -3.85 -17.14
N HIS A 57 3.96 -5.00 -17.25
CA HIS A 57 2.58 -5.18 -16.82
C HIS A 57 2.41 -4.95 -15.33
N ASP A 58 3.33 -5.48 -14.55
CA ASP A 58 3.26 -5.34 -13.11
C ASP A 58 3.41 -3.89 -12.69
N PHE A 59 4.30 -3.17 -13.37
CA PHE A 59 4.50 -1.75 -13.08
C PHE A 59 3.25 -0.93 -13.39
N SER A 60 2.66 -1.20 -14.56
CA SER A 60 1.43 -0.50 -14.94
C SER A 60 0.31 -0.77 -13.96
N TYR A 61 0.20 -2.02 -13.52
CA TYR A 61 -0.83 -2.41 -12.56
C TYR A 61 -0.69 -1.61 -11.29
N MET A 62 0.51 -1.52 -10.75
CA MET A 62 0.76 -0.82 -9.50
C MET A 62 0.47 0.66 -9.58
N ARG A 63 0.76 1.26 -10.72
CA ARG A 63 0.60 2.70 -10.89
C ARG A 63 -0.80 3.11 -11.28
N ASN A 64 -1.68 2.16 -11.49
CA ASN A 64 -3.06 2.48 -11.86
C ASN A 64 -3.73 3.23 -10.71
N PRO A 65 -4.21 4.47 -10.96
CA PRO A 65 -4.80 5.27 -9.89
C PRO A 65 -6.01 4.63 -9.24
N GLU A 66 -6.78 3.86 -9.99
CA GLU A 66 -7.95 3.19 -9.41
C GLU A 66 -7.56 2.16 -8.37
N ARG A 67 -6.47 1.45 -8.62
CA ARG A 67 -6.00 0.43 -7.68
C ARG A 67 -5.39 1.05 -6.44
N LEU A 68 -4.61 2.10 -6.62
CA LEU A 68 -4.06 2.84 -5.48
C LEU A 68 -5.18 3.44 -4.64
N GLU A 69 -6.21 3.95 -5.29
CA GLU A 69 -7.34 4.53 -4.58
C GLU A 69 -8.07 3.47 -3.77
N LYS A 70 -8.20 2.27 -4.31
CA LYS A 70 -8.85 1.18 -3.59
C LYS A 70 -8.08 0.82 -2.34
N VAL A 71 -6.75 0.71 -2.43
CA VAL A 71 -5.92 0.43 -1.27
C VAL A 71 -6.03 1.56 -0.25
N ARG A 72 -6.03 2.80 -0.72
CA ARG A 72 -6.16 3.97 0.14
C ARG A 72 -7.46 3.94 0.93
N LEU A 73 -8.56 3.63 0.27
CA LEU A 73 -9.86 3.60 0.93
C LEU A 73 -9.93 2.48 1.96
N ILE A 74 -9.39 1.32 1.64
CA ILE A 74 -9.36 0.21 2.59
C ILE A 74 -8.53 0.59 3.82
N ALA A 75 -7.36 1.17 3.59
CA ALA A 75 -6.50 1.60 4.69
C ALA A 75 -7.19 2.67 5.54
N GLN A 76 -7.82 3.64 4.90
CA GLN A 76 -8.52 4.70 5.60
C GLN A 76 -9.64 4.15 6.48
N ASN A 77 -10.39 3.18 5.97
CA ASN A 77 -11.47 2.59 6.73
C ASN A 77 -10.97 1.85 7.97
N ILE A 78 -9.88 1.12 7.82
CA ILE A 78 -9.34 0.35 8.93
C ILE A 78 -8.64 1.24 9.95
N LEU A 79 -7.87 2.19 9.47
CA LEU A 79 -7.10 3.07 10.36
C LEU A 79 -7.95 4.15 11.02
N GLY A 80 -9.01 4.59 10.36
CA GLY A 80 -9.91 5.59 10.93
C GLY A 80 -9.48 7.02 10.67
N PHE A 81 -8.52 7.25 9.78
CA PHE A 81 -8.12 8.61 9.40
C PHE A 81 -7.73 8.64 7.93
N PRO A 82 -7.83 9.79 7.27
CA PRO A 82 -7.50 9.89 5.86
C PRO A 82 -5.99 9.86 5.64
N LEU A 83 -5.59 9.28 4.52
CA LEU A 83 -4.19 9.25 4.14
C LEU A 83 -4.09 9.11 2.62
N ASN A 84 -2.91 9.42 2.12
CA ASN A 84 -2.57 9.15 0.73
C ASN A 84 -1.49 8.08 0.67
N ILE A 85 -1.38 7.42 -0.47
CA ILE A 85 -0.40 6.35 -0.65
C ILE A 85 0.50 6.70 -1.81
N ARG A 86 1.78 6.52 -1.60
CA ARG A 86 2.81 6.75 -2.61
C ARG A 86 3.64 5.49 -2.73
N ILE A 87 3.94 5.12 -3.97
CA ILE A 87 4.82 3.99 -4.24
C ILE A 87 6.22 4.52 -4.50
N ASN A 88 7.17 4.03 -3.74
CA ASN A 88 8.57 4.37 -3.92
C ASN A 88 9.22 3.28 -4.77
N SER A 89 9.49 3.60 -6.00
CA SER A 89 10.12 2.66 -6.90
C SER A 89 11.55 3.12 -7.13
N THR A 90 12.48 2.25 -6.80
CA THR A 90 13.90 2.57 -6.87
C THR A 90 14.54 2.08 -8.16
N MET A 91 13.84 2.16 -9.24
CA MET A 91 14.45 1.77 -10.51
C MET A 91 14.94 2.92 -11.30
#